data_11f2a8d13a8f6afcf367bc5c5666c2b4
#
_entry.id   11f2a8d13a8f6afcf367bc5c5666c2b4
#
_cell.length_a   1.000
_cell.length_b   1.000
_cell.length_c   1.000
_cell.angle_alpha   90.00
_cell.angle_beta   90.00
_cell.angle_gamma   90.00
#
_symmetry.space_group_name_H-M   'P 1'
#
loop_
_entity.id
_entity.type
_entity.pdbx_description
1 polymer ?
#
loop_
_entity_poly.entity_id
_entity_poly.type
_entity_poly.pdbx_seq_one_letter_code
_entity_poly.pdbx_strand_id
1 'polypeptide(L)'
;MLQQTIEEQERYERWHRRTTRAMTPRRLLQESDELLFWVEECLVQKIRIVPGWLIPRLMTVLRHAHPQLPSRLGRERRPEHVMEIIYDAQAALMEQACLSRGPAAVIPLFAGARRRQLSEAAKVS
;
A
#
# COMPACT_ATOMS: atom_id res chain seq x y z
N MET A 1 2.46 1.33 -26.18
CA MET A 1 1.34 1.63 -25.27
C MET A 1 0.44 0.44 -24.99
N LEU A 2 -0.04 -0.26 -26.06
CA LEU A 2 -0.84 -1.48 -25.88
C LEU A 2 -0.08 -2.56 -25.11
N GLN A 3 1.20 -2.73 -25.41
CA GLN A 3 2.05 -3.72 -24.78
C GLN A 3 2.22 -3.41 -23.28
N GLN A 4 2.40 -2.14 -22.93
CA GLN A 4 2.50 -1.70 -21.55
C GLN A 4 1.22 -1.98 -20.78
N THR A 5 0.06 -1.72 -21.40
CA THR A 5 -1.24 -1.99 -20.78
C THR A 5 -1.43 -3.49 -20.51
N ILE A 6 -0.99 -4.35 -21.43
CA ILE A 6 -1.07 -5.80 -21.28
C ILE A 6 -0.20 -6.26 -20.11
N GLU A 7 1.02 -5.73 -20.02
CA GLU A 7 1.94 -6.04 -18.90
C GLU A 7 1.37 -5.61 -17.56
N GLU A 8 0.76 -4.43 -17.50
CA GLU A 8 0.12 -3.93 -16.29
C GLU A 8 -1.04 -4.83 -15.87
N GLN A 9 -1.86 -5.26 -16.81
CA GLN A 9 -2.97 -6.14 -16.54
C GLN A 9 -2.49 -7.51 -16.06
N GLU A 10 -1.46 -8.07 -16.69
CA GLU A 10 -0.88 -9.34 -16.27
C GLU A 10 -0.32 -9.29 -14.87
N ARG A 11 0.35 -8.19 -14.51
CA ARG A 11 0.86 -7.98 -13.15
C ARG A 11 -0.28 -7.92 -12.14
N TYR A 12 -1.33 -7.21 -12.45
CA TYR A 12 -2.49 -7.12 -11.58
C TYR A 12 -3.16 -8.47 -11.41
N GLU A 13 -3.35 -9.22 -12.49
CA GLU A 13 -3.98 -10.54 -12.43
C GLU A 13 -3.16 -11.53 -11.60
N ARG A 14 -1.83 -11.53 -11.74
CA ARG A 14 -0.95 -12.38 -10.96
C ARG A 14 -1.02 -12.01 -9.47
N TRP A 15 -0.98 -10.73 -9.18
CA TRP A 15 -1.10 -10.25 -7.81
C TRP A 15 -2.46 -10.62 -7.21
N HIS A 16 -3.52 -10.42 -7.96
CA HIS A 16 -4.87 -10.69 -7.51
C HIS A 16 -5.08 -12.18 -7.21
N ARG A 17 -4.61 -13.05 -8.09
CA ARG A 17 -4.67 -14.50 -7.87
C ARG A 17 -3.90 -14.92 -6.64
N ARG A 18 -2.73 -14.33 -6.43
CA ARG A 18 -1.88 -14.63 -5.28
C ARG A 18 -2.53 -14.17 -3.98
N THR A 19 -3.11 -12.96 -3.97
CA THR A 19 -3.73 -12.39 -2.77
C THR A 19 -5.07 -13.00 -2.43
N THR A 20 -5.88 -13.38 -3.42
CA THR A 20 -7.19 -13.99 -3.15
C THR A 20 -7.10 -15.31 -2.40
N ARG A 21 -5.99 -16.02 -2.52
CA ARG A 21 -5.79 -17.29 -1.82
C ARG A 21 -5.54 -17.11 -0.33
N ALA A 22 -5.05 -15.96 0.09
CA ALA A 22 -4.71 -15.70 1.49
C ALA A 22 -4.79 -14.20 1.79
N MET A 23 -6.00 -13.68 1.88
CA MET A 23 -6.28 -12.27 2.24
C MET A 23 -6.14 -12.05 3.74
N THR A 24 -4.99 -12.36 4.30
CA THR A 24 -4.72 -12.10 5.72
C THR A 24 -4.22 -10.66 5.88
N PRO A 25 -4.43 -10.03 7.06
CA PRO A 25 -3.86 -8.71 7.32
C PRO A 25 -2.35 -8.65 7.11
N ARG A 26 -1.66 -9.70 7.49
CA ARG A 26 -0.21 -9.79 7.31
C ARG A 26 0.19 -9.77 5.83
N ARG A 27 -0.53 -10.50 5.00
CA ARG A 27 -0.28 -10.53 3.56
C ARG A 27 -0.56 -9.19 2.93
N LEU A 28 -1.66 -8.56 3.34
CA LEU A 28 -2.02 -7.23 2.85
C LEU A 28 -1.00 -6.17 3.28
N LEU A 29 -0.41 -6.30 4.47
CA LEU A 29 0.68 -5.43 4.90
C LEU A 29 1.89 -5.54 3.99
N GLN A 30 2.26 -6.75 3.58
CA GLN A 30 3.35 -6.96 2.64
C GLN A 30 3.06 -6.31 1.29
N GLU A 31 1.84 -6.45 0.80
CA GLU A 31 1.43 -5.82 -0.46
C GLU A 31 1.41 -4.29 -0.34
N SER A 32 0.98 -3.76 0.81
CA SER A 32 1.00 -2.32 1.03
C SER A 32 2.43 -1.77 1.08
N ASP A 33 3.37 -2.50 1.63
CA ASP A 33 4.79 -2.12 1.61
C ASP A 33 5.33 -2.05 0.19
N GLU A 34 4.97 -3.00 -0.64
CA GLU A 34 5.37 -3.00 -2.05
C GLU A 34 4.79 -1.80 -2.79
N LEU A 35 3.52 -1.51 -2.56
CA LEU A 35 2.88 -0.33 -3.16
C LEU A 35 3.52 0.96 -2.69
N LEU A 36 3.84 1.03 -1.40
CA LEU A 36 4.51 2.20 -0.83
C LEU A 36 5.87 2.44 -1.48
N PHE A 37 6.63 1.38 -1.73
CA PHE A 37 7.91 1.46 -2.43
C PHE A 37 7.74 2.13 -3.80
N TRP A 38 6.75 1.72 -4.58
CA TRP A 38 6.51 2.31 -5.90
C TRP A 38 6.07 3.76 -5.82
N VAL A 39 5.28 4.12 -4.82
CA VAL A 39 4.86 5.51 -4.61
C VAL A 39 6.07 6.38 -4.21
N GLU A 40 6.94 5.87 -3.35
CA GLU A 40 8.18 6.55 -2.98
C GLU A 40 9.07 6.78 -4.21
N GLU A 41 9.16 5.80 -5.09
CA GLU A 41 9.89 5.94 -6.35
C GLU A 41 9.30 7.05 -7.22
N CYS A 42 7.98 7.17 -7.26
CA CYS A 42 7.32 8.27 -7.95
C CYS A 42 7.76 9.63 -7.39
N LEU A 43 7.87 9.75 -6.07
CA LEU A 43 8.34 10.98 -5.44
C LEU A 43 9.78 11.29 -5.80
N VAL A 44 10.66 10.29 -5.76
CA VAL A 44 12.07 10.44 -6.10
C VAL A 44 12.24 10.91 -7.55
N GLN A 45 11.45 10.35 -8.46
CA GLN A 45 11.50 10.68 -9.88
C GLN A 45 10.67 11.89 -10.25
N LYS A 46 10.07 12.57 -9.27
CA LYS A 46 9.22 13.74 -9.46
C LYS A 46 8.03 13.49 -10.38
N ILE A 47 7.49 12.28 -10.33
CA ILE A 47 6.28 11.91 -11.04
C ILE A 47 5.09 12.49 -10.28
N ARG A 48 4.22 13.20 -10.97
CA ARG A 48 3.10 13.91 -10.34
C ARG A 48 1.89 13.05 -10.08
N ILE A 49 1.72 11.98 -10.85
CA ILE A 49 0.55 11.11 -10.78
C ILE A 49 1.05 9.67 -10.76
N VAL A 50 0.57 8.88 -9.80
CA VAL A 50 0.96 7.48 -9.69
C VAL A 50 0.48 6.69 -10.90
N PRO A 51 1.22 5.62 -11.30
CA PRO A 51 0.83 4.81 -12.46
C PRO A 51 -0.55 4.16 -12.30
N GLY A 52 -1.29 4.07 -13.40
CA GLY A 52 -2.63 3.52 -13.40
C GLY A 52 -2.69 2.07 -12.93
N TRP A 53 -1.67 1.26 -13.24
CA TRP A 53 -1.63 -0.14 -12.83
C TRP A 53 -1.59 -0.32 -11.31
N LEU A 54 -1.10 0.68 -10.59
CA LEU A 54 -0.99 0.65 -9.14
C LEU A 54 -2.35 0.79 -8.46
N ILE A 55 -3.28 1.51 -9.07
CA ILE A 55 -4.56 1.87 -8.45
C ILE A 55 -5.44 0.65 -8.14
N PRO A 56 -5.66 -0.30 -9.05
CA PRO A 56 -6.47 -1.49 -8.72
C PRO A 56 -5.90 -2.29 -7.56
N ARG A 57 -4.58 -2.44 -7.49
CA ARG A 57 -3.90 -3.12 -6.38
C ARG A 57 -4.11 -2.36 -5.08
N LEU A 58 -3.93 -1.05 -5.13
CA LEU A 58 -4.13 -0.18 -3.98
C LEU A 58 -5.58 -0.26 -3.47
N MET A 59 -6.55 -0.16 -4.36
CA MET A 59 -7.96 -0.21 -3.97
C MET A 59 -8.32 -1.52 -3.27
N THR A 60 -7.75 -2.63 -3.72
CA THR A 60 -7.98 -3.93 -3.07
C THR A 60 -7.45 -3.92 -1.64
N VAL A 61 -6.24 -3.42 -1.44
CA VAL A 61 -5.65 -3.31 -0.09
C VAL A 61 -6.49 -2.39 0.79
N LEU A 62 -6.90 -1.23 0.26
CA LEU A 62 -7.67 -0.25 1.01
C LEU A 62 -9.02 -0.79 1.47
N ARG A 63 -9.73 -1.51 0.61
CA ARG A 63 -11.02 -2.09 0.96
C ARG A 63 -10.93 -3.07 2.11
N HIS A 64 -9.87 -3.86 2.13
CA HIS A 64 -9.64 -4.83 3.20
C HIS A 64 -9.14 -4.18 4.49
N ALA A 65 -8.41 -3.07 4.36
CA ALA A 65 -7.91 -2.35 5.52
C ALA A 65 -9.03 -1.61 6.26
N HIS A 66 -9.81 -0.84 5.53
CA HIS A 66 -10.92 -0.07 6.10
C HIS A 66 -11.87 0.38 4.99
N PRO A 67 -13.20 0.23 5.19
CA PRO A 67 -14.16 0.54 4.12
C PRO A 67 -14.20 2.00 3.69
N GLN A 68 -13.74 2.93 4.51
CA GLN A 68 -13.73 4.36 4.18
C GLN A 68 -12.50 4.81 3.41
N LEU A 69 -11.42 4.02 3.40
CA LEU A 69 -10.18 4.42 2.75
C LEU A 69 -10.31 4.60 1.23
N PRO A 70 -11.03 3.75 0.50
CA PRO A 70 -11.21 3.99 -0.94
C PRO A 70 -11.87 5.34 -1.22
N SER A 71 -12.85 5.73 -0.42
CA SER A 71 -13.52 7.03 -0.55
C SER A 71 -12.59 8.19 -0.21
N ARG A 72 -11.76 8.04 0.80
CA ARG A 72 -10.76 9.04 1.18
C ARG A 72 -9.72 9.26 0.09
N LEU A 73 -9.32 8.20 -0.59
CA LEU A 73 -8.43 8.31 -1.73
C LEU A 73 -9.12 9.08 -2.87
N GLY A 74 -10.37 8.72 -3.15
CA GLY A 74 -11.16 9.37 -4.18
C GLY A 74 -10.48 9.35 -5.54
N ARG A 75 -10.44 10.51 -6.19
CA ARG A 75 -9.80 10.69 -7.50
C ARG A 75 -8.39 11.24 -7.40
N GLU A 76 -7.90 11.47 -6.19
CA GLU A 76 -6.56 12.01 -6.00
C GLU A 76 -5.51 10.96 -6.36
N ARG A 77 -4.52 11.36 -7.16
CA ARG A 77 -3.48 10.46 -7.65
C ARG A 77 -2.08 10.98 -7.40
N ARG A 78 -1.94 12.09 -6.64
CA ARG A 78 -0.62 12.59 -6.27
C ARG A 78 0.06 11.63 -5.32
N PRO A 79 1.36 11.35 -5.53
CA PRO A 79 2.07 10.39 -4.68
C PRO A 79 2.01 10.72 -3.19
N GLU A 80 2.08 11.97 -2.81
CA GLU A 80 2.03 12.38 -1.40
C GLU A 80 0.73 11.95 -0.73
N HIS A 81 -0.39 12.17 -1.40
CA HIS A 81 -1.70 11.80 -0.89
C HIS A 81 -1.87 10.28 -0.85
N VAL A 82 -1.44 9.61 -1.91
CA VAL A 82 -1.51 8.14 -1.99
C VAL A 82 -0.68 7.54 -0.86
N MET A 83 0.50 8.10 -0.59
CA MET A 83 1.36 7.63 0.49
C MET A 83 0.67 7.73 1.85
N GLU A 84 0.01 8.85 2.14
CA GLU A 84 -0.73 9.03 3.39
C GLU A 84 -1.81 7.98 3.56
N ILE A 85 -2.56 7.71 2.49
CA ILE A 85 -3.63 6.71 2.52
C ILE A 85 -3.04 5.31 2.75
N ILE A 86 -1.90 4.99 2.15
CA ILE A 86 -1.23 3.71 2.38
C ILE A 86 -0.81 3.58 3.85
N TYR A 87 -0.28 4.63 4.45
CA TYR A 87 0.09 4.59 5.87
C TYR A 87 -1.14 4.35 6.76
N ASP A 88 -2.25 4.99 6.45
CA ASP A 88 -3.50 4.75 7.19
C ASP A 88 -3.98 3.31 7.01
N ALA A 89 -3.86 2.75 5.81
CA ALA A 89 -4.19 1.36 5.55
C ALA A 89 -3.28 0.41 6.35
N GLN A 90 -1.99 0.70 6.40
CA GLN A 90 -1.04 -0.09 7.19
C GLN A 90 -1.38 -0.08 8.67
N ALA A 91 -1.74 1.07 9.21
CA ALA A 91 -2.15 1.19 10.60
C ALA A 91 -3.39 0.33 10.89
N ALA A 92 -4.39 0.37 10.02
CA ALA A 92 -5.60 -0.43 10.16
C ALA A 92 -5.31 -1.93 10.06
N LEU A 93 -4.45 -2.32 9.11
CA LEU A 93 -4.06 -3.72 8.94
C LEU A 93 -3.24 -4.25 10.11
N MET A 94 -2.36 -3.43 10.67
CA MET A 94 -1.61 -3.80 11.87
C MET A 94 -2.54 -4.03 13.06
N GLU A 95 -3.54 -3.19 13.22
CA GLU A 95 -4.55 -3.36 14.25
C GLU A 95 -5.32 -4.67 14.08
N GLN A 96 -5.73 -4.99 12.86
CA GLN A 96 -6.39 -6.26 12.55
C GLN A 96 -5.49 -7.46 12.88
N ALA A 97 -4.21 -7.37 12.52
CA ALA A 97 -3.25 -8.42 12.80
C ALA A 97 -3.07 -8.64 14.31
N CYS A 98 -3.03 -7.55 15.09
CA CYS A 98 -2.94 -7.62 16.54
C CYS A 98 -4.19 -8.25 17.16
N LEU A 99 -5.37 -7.90 16.68
CA LEU A 99 -6.64 -8.46 17.16
C LEU A 99 -6.74 -9.95 16.88
N SER A 100 -6.23 -10.42 15.75
CA SER A 100 -6.30 -11.82 15.38
C SER A 100 -5.23 -12.69 16.03
N ARG A 101 -4.10 -12.12 16.47
CA ARG A 101 -2.96 -12.86 17.03
C ARG A 101 -2.61 -12.49 18.47
N GLY A 102 -3.21 -11.43 19.01
CA GLY A 102 -2.87 -10.91 20.33
C GLY A 102 -1.50 -10.27 20.37
N PRO A 103 -0.84 -10.23 21.55
CA PRO A 103 0.43 -9.48 21.73
C PRO A 103 1.59 -9.95 20.87
N ALA A 104 1.52 -11.14 20.29
CA ALA A 104 2.60 -11.68 19.48
C ALA A 104 2.78 -10.99 18.12
N ALA A 105 1.87 -10.11 17.72
CA ALA A 105 1.90 -9.45 16.41
C ALA A 105 2.62 -8.10 16.43
N VAL A 106 3.67 -7.97 17.22
CA VAL A 106 4.43 -6.70 17.37
C VAL A 106 5.38 -6.45 16.20
N ILE A 107 5.88 -7.50 15.58
CA ILE A 107 6.88 -7.41 14.51
C ILE A 107 6.42 -6.56 13.32
N PRO A 108 5.20 -6.70 12.79
CA PRO A 108 4.72 -5.83 11.70
C PRO A 108 4.67 -4.35 12.08
N LEU A 109 4.40 -4.03 13.35
CA LEU A 109 4.41 -2.65 13.82
C LEU A 109 5.78 -2.01 13.68
N PHE A 110 6.82 -2.75 14.04
CA PHE A 110 8.18 -2.24 13.92
C PHE A 110 8.58 -1.94 12.48
N ALA A 111 8.19 -2.77 11.54
CA ALA A 111 8.50 -2.54 10.14
C ALA A 111 7.86 -1.23 9.64
N GLY A 112 6.59 -0.98 9.95
CA GLY A 112 5.91 0.24 9.57
C GLY A 112 6.47 1.48 10.25
N ALA A 113 6.75 1.39 11.55
CA ALA A 113 7.31 2.50 12.30
C ALA A 113 8.71 2.87 11.80
N ARG A 114 9.54 1.88 11.51
CA ARG A 114 10.88 2.11 10.97
C ARG A 114 10.81 2.87 9.65
N ARG A 115 9.92 2.50 8.77
CA ARG A 115 9.77 3.16 7.49
C ARG A 115 9.32 4.60 7.63
N ARG A 116 8.38 4.88 8.54
CA ARG A 116 7.97 6.25 8.86
C ARG A 116 9.10 7.10 9.40
N GLN A 117 9.88 6.55 10.32
CA GLN A 117 11.01 7.26 10.90
C GLN A 117 12.06 7.63 9.85
N LEU A 118 12.35 6.72 8.94
CA LEU A 118 13.28 6.98 7.85
C LEU A 118 12.76 8.08 6.93
N SER A 119 11.47 8.07 6.62
CA SER A 119 10.82 9.10 5.81
C SER A 119 10.89 10.47 6.48
N GLU A 120 10.61 10.54 7.76
CA GLU A 120 10.67 11.78 8.54
C GLU A 120 12.10 12.31 8.64
N ALA A 121 13.06 11.43 8.89
CA ALA A 121 14.47 11.81 8.93
C ALA A 121 14.93 12.40 7.60
N ALA A 122 14.49 11.83 6.48
CA ALA A 122 14.79 12.35 5.15
C ALA A 122 14.19 13.73 4.91
N LYS A 123 13.04 14.03 5.50
CA LYS A 123 12.40 15.34 5.38
C LYS A 123 13.08 16.41 6.22
N VAL A 124 13.66 16.02 7.34
CA VAL A 124 14.31 16.96 8.26
C VAL A 124 15.73 17.30 7.80
N SER A 125 16.41 16.39 7.15
CA SER A 125 17.74 16.62 6.63
C SER A 125 17.75 17.27 5.26
#